data_5fc73c28604634210b7747254db35f70
#
_entry.id   5fc73c28604634210b7747254db35f70
#
_cell.length_a   1.000
_cell.length_b   1.000
_cell.length_c   1.000
_cell.angle_alpha   90.00
_cell.angle_beta   90.00
_cell.angle_gamma   90.00
#
_symmetry.space_group_name_H-M   'P 1'
#
loop_
_entity.id
_entity.type
_entity.pdbx_description
1 polymer ?
#
loop_
_entity_poly.entity_id
_entity_poly.type
_entity_poly.pdbx_seq_one_letter_code
_entity_poly.pdbx_strand_id
1 'polypeptide(L)'
;MSVPGLLSRSRPMSSFISRATSSAAPLHHSRPWSMALSAHTPHHRHFSMPALAQEEDTTAILPQSAKSRAQARIAAIDEKRPFSPILTDNFSRQHTYLRISLTEKCNLRCTYCMPAEGVELSPKDNILTTPEIIRIARLFVSEGVTKIRLTGGEPTVRKDINDLVAQLGELQPLGLKTIAMTSNGIALKRKLPSLVASGMNLLNLSLDTLDRFKFELMTRRRGFERVMETIDDALALGMSPVKVNCVVMRGTNDKEVLDFVEFTRNKKVDIRFIEYMPFGGNKWKENKLVPYQELIENIRAVHPTFKKLTDDPNDTSKAYHVPGFAGQVGFITSMSDHFCGTCNRLRITADGNLKVCLFGNTEVSLRDMMREGKTDEELRQVIEMAVKNKKKQHAGMSNLVNMKNRPMILIGG
;
A
#
# COMPACT_ATOMS: atom_id res chain seq x y z
N MET A 1 -19.52 -47.42 47.43
CA MET A 1 -18.65 -47.10 48.58
C MET A 1 -18.19 -45.69 48.32
N SER A 2 -18.91 -44.72 48.76
CA SER A 2 -18.80 -43.89 49.97
C SER A 2 -17.86 -42.73 49.77
N VAL A 3 -18.46 -41.57 49.62
CA VAL A 3 -17.93 -40.19 49.81
C VAL A 3 -17.64 -39.99 51.33
N PRO A 4 -16.79 -39.05 51.80
CA PRO A 4 -17.19 -37.68 52.11
C PRO A 4 -16.07 -36.62 51.80
N GLY A 5 -16.28 -35.35 51.62
CA GLY A 5 -17.16 -34.32 52.17
C GLY A 5 -16.44 -33.42 53.17
N LEU A 6 -16.52 -32.10 53.00
CA LEU A 6 -16.60 -31.01 54.01
C LEU A 6 -15.91 -29.72 53.50
N LEU A 7 -16.71 -28.70 53.19
CA LEU A 7 -17.15 -27.51 54.00
C LEU A 7 -16.02 -26.48 54.26
N SER A 8 -16.10 -25.36 53.67
CA SER A 8 -16.75 -24.06 53.95
C SER A 8 -15.97 -23.17 54.92
N ARG A 9 -15.71 -21.95 54.58
CA ARG A 9 -16.06 -20.76 55.38
C ARG A 9 -15.75 -19.44 54.65
N SER A 10 -16.69 -18.61 54.76
CA SER A 10 -17.00 -17.27 54.37
C SER A 10 -16.35 -16.15 55.19
N ARG A 11 -16.00 -15.01 54.51
CA ARG A 11 -16.20 -13.58 54.86
C ARG A 11 -15.43 -12.96 56.07
N PRO A 12 -15.37 -11.57 56.24
CA PRO A 12 -15.86 -10.48 55.40
C PRO A 12 -14.92 -9.27 55.21
N MET A 13 -15.37 -8.34 54.36
CA MET A 13 -15.24 -6.89 54.21
C MET A 13 -14.46 -6.07 55.26
N SER A 14 -13.68 -5.08 54.78
CA SER A 14 -13.65 -3.76 55.38
C SER A 14 -13.43 -2.65 54.31
N SER A 15 -14.35 -1.74 54.29
CA SER A 15 -14.42 -0.47 53.61
C SER A 15 -13.47 0.56 54.20
N PHE A 16 -12.75 1.35 53.36
CA PHE A 16 -12.29 2.67 53.79
C PHE A 16 -12.61 3.68 52.72
N ILE A 17 -13.56 4.56 53.10
CA ILE A 17 -13.86 5.80 52.43
C ILE A 17 -12.86 6.85 52.98
N SER A 18 -12.19 7.60 52.17
CA SER A 18 -11.56 8.87 52.52
C SER A 18 -11.88 9.94 51.51
N ARG A 19 -12.36 11.04 52.03
CA ARG A 19 -12.94 12.21 51.38
C ARG A 19 -11.89 13.08 50.67
N ALA A 20 -12.34 13.66 49.61
CA ALA A 20 -11.74 14.80 48.92
C ALA A 20 -11.65 16.05 49.76
N THR A 21 -10.58 16.80 49.58
CA THR A 21 -10.54 18.24 49.89
C THR A 21 -10.10 19.01 48.64
N SER A 22 -10.96 19.91 48.24
CA SER A 22 -10.77 20.90 47.20
C SER A 22 -9.82 22.00 47.68
N SER A 23 -8.93 22.42 46.81
CA SER A 23 -8.21 23.70 46.95
C SER A 23 -8.21 24.41 45.61
N ALA A 24 -8.90 25.49 45.58
CA ALA A 24 -8.94 26.47 44.49
C ALA A 24 -7.69 27.34 44.52
N ALA A 25 -7.11 27.66 43.40
CA ALA A 25 -6.08 28.68 43.22
C ALA A 25 -6.53 29.72 42.18
N PRO A 26 -6.11 30.99 42.29
CA PRO A 26 -6.82 32.14 41.77
C PRO A 26 -6.43 32.56 40.35
N LEU A 27 -7.36 33.18 39.68
CA LEU A 27 -7.28 33.89 38.41
C LEU A 27 -6.21 35.00 38.41
N HIS A 28 -5.32 35.00 37.44
CA HIS A 28 -4.49 36.15 37.12
C HIS A 28 -4.97 36.88 35.87
N HIS A 29 -5.11 38.18 36.04
CA HIS A 29 -5.61 39.16 35.11
C HIS A 29 -4.85 39.30 33.80
N SER A 30 -5.61 39.44 32.75
CA SER A 30 -5.23 39.92 31.43
C SER A 30 -4.82 41.40 31.46
N ARG A 31 -3.70 41.74 30.84
CA ARG A 31 -3.34 43.10 30.46
C ARG A 31 -3.47 43.26 28.93
N PRO A 32 -4.06 44.40 28.47
CA PRO A 32 -4.18 44.67 27.04
C PRO A 32 -2.87 45.27 26.48
N TRP A 33 -2.49 44.84 25.28
CA TRP A 33 -1.44 45.49 24.50
C TRP A 33 -2.01 46.67 23.73
N SER A 34 -1.49 47.88 24.04
CA SER A 34 -1.76 49.11 23.31
C SER A 34 -0.90 49.16 22.04
N MET A 35 -1.54 49.32 20.89
CA MET A 35 -0.90 49.68 19.63
C MET A 35 -0.47 51.13 19.66
N ALA A 36 0.81 51.41 19.51
CA ALA A 36 1.32 52.75 19.23
C ALA A 36 1.39 52.92 17.69
N LEU A 37 0.55 53.78 17.17
CA LEU A 37 0.62 54.29 15.79
C LEU A 37 1.72 55.35 15.72
N SER A 38 2.77 55.03 14.94
CA SER A 38 3.80 56.02 14.54
C SER A 38 3.43 56.59 13.18
N ALA A 39 3.09 57.86 13.19
CA ALA A 39 2.85 58.64 11.98
C ALA A 39 4.17 59.03 11.31
N HIS A 40 4.35 58.61 10.07
CA HIS A 40 5.42 59.14 9.23
C HIS A 40 4.81 60.05 8.16
N THR A 41 5.23 61.32 8.20
CA THR A 41 4.95 62.36 7.21
C THR A 41 5.65 62.08 5.88
N PRO A 42 5.01 62.36 4.74
CA PRO A 42 5.66 62.19 3.45
C PRO A 42 6.48 63.46 3.06
N HIS A 43 7.76 63.22 2.81
CA HIS A 43 8.60 64.26 2.14
C HIS A 43 8.31 64.20 0.64
N HIS A 44 7.74 65.30 0.12
CA HIS A 44 7.70 65.63 -1.31
C HIS A 44 9.12 65.93 -1.81
N ARG A 45 9.66 65.12 -2.72
CA ARG A 45 10.78 65.48 -3.59
C ARG A 45 10.20 65.77 -4.99
N HIS A 46 10.38 66.99 -5.42
CA HIS A 46 10.20 67.40 -6.80
C HIS A 46 11.21 66.66 -7.69
N PHE A 47 10.73 65.89 -8.64
CA PHE A 47 11.51 65.41 -9.77
C PHE A 47 11.14 66.21 -11.02
N SER A 48 12.12 66.98 -11.54
CA SER A 48 12.04 67.63 -12.82
C SER A 48 12.15 66.60 -13.93
N MET A 49 11.25 66.64 -14.90
CA MET A 49 11.31 65.81 -16.11
C MET A 49 12.38 66.37 -17.07
N PRO A 50 13.26 65.54 -17.65
CA PRO A 50 13.99 65.86 -18.89
C PRO A 50 13.15 65.46 -20.10
N ALA A 51 13.42 66.21 -21.18
CA ALA A 51 12.71 66.21 -22.44
C ALA A 51 12.69 64.85 -23.18
N LEU A 52 11.63 64.70 -23.97
CA LEU A 52 11.40 63.67 -24.98
C LEU A 52 12.62 63.43 -25.89
N ALA A 53 13.21 62.27 -25.84
CA ALA A 53 14.13 61.74 -26.84
C ALA A 53 13.40 60.63 -27.61
N GLN A 54 13.62 60.65 -28.90
CA GLN A 54 12.99 59.91 -29.99
C GLN A 54 12.89 58.40 -29.71
N GLU A 55 11.76 57.80 -30.10
CA GLU A 55 11.54 56.37 -30.21
C GLU A 55 12.54 55.77 -31.22
N GLU A 56 13.56 55.07 -30.72
CA GLU A 56 14.26 54.04 -31.48
C GLU A 56 13.54 52.73 -31.33
N ASP A 57 13.07 52.21 -32.44
CA ASP A 57 12.46 50.89 -32.63
C ASP A 57 13.48 49.78 -32.28
N THR A 58 13.54 49.40 -31.03
CA THR A 58 14.31 48.23 -30.59
C THR A 58 13.39 47.01 -30.48
N THR A 59 13.12 46.39 -31.61
CA THR A 59 12.73 44.98 -31.65
C THR A 59 13.87 44.14 -31.03
N ALA A 60 13.86 43.95 -29.72
CA ALA A 60 14.79 43.10 -29.03
C ALA A 60 14.61 41.66 -29.54
N ILE A 61 15.47 41.22 -30.45
CA ILE A 61 15.62 39.83 -30.89
C ILE A 61 16.12 39.04 -29.71
N LEU A 62 15.20 38.35 -29.01
CA LEU A 62 15.56 37.38 -27.96
C LEU A 62 16.54 36.36 -28.56
N PRO A 63 17.64 36.05 -27.87
CA PRO A 63 18.62 35.06 -28.33
C PRO A 63 17.91 33.72 -28.63
N GLN A 64 18.25 33.10 -29.75
CA GLN A 64 17.65 31.84 -30.23
C GLN A 64 17.63 30.72 -29.13
N SER A 65 18.60 30.75 -28.22
CA SER A 65 18.66 29.84 -27.06
C SER A 65 17.52 30.03 -26.06
N ALA A 66 16.99 31.25 -25.90
CA ALA A 66 15.85 31.49 -24.98
C ALA A 66 14.51 31.07 -25.61
N LYS A 67 14.35 31.29 -26.94
CA LYS A 67 13.18 30.80 -27.71
C LYS A 67 13.13 29.25 -27.71
N SER A 68 14.25 28.58 -27.91
CA SER A 68 14.31 27.11 -27.88
C SER A 68 14.03 26.55 -26.49
N ARG A 69 14.49 27.21 -25.43
CA ARG A 69 14.18 26.82 -24.03
C ARG A 69 12.72 27.06 -23.67
N ALA A 70 12.10 28.12 -24.15
CA ALA A 70 10.67 28.37 -23.95
C ALA A 70 9.83 27.37 -24.74
N GLN A 71 10.17 27.09 -26.00
CA GLN A 71 9.50 26.06 -26.79
C GLN A 71 9.68 24.65 -26.20
N ALA A 72 10.86 24.29 -25.70
CA ALA A 72 11.09 23.03 -25.00
C ALA A 72 10.30 22.95 -23.69
N ARG A 73 10.12 24.07 -22.97
CA ARG A 73 9.26 24.11 -21.76
C ARG A 73 7.79 24.03 -22.12
N ILE A 74 7.33 24.65 -23.19
CA ILE A 74 5.95 24.54 -23.68
C ILE A 74 5.70 23.12 -24.17
N ALA A 75 6.61 22.53 -24.96
CA ALA A 75 6.52 21.14 -25.38
C ALA A 75 6.51 20.17 -24.18
N ALA A 76 7.32 20.42 -23.15
CA ALA A 76 7.31 19.62 -21.90
C ALA A 76 6.04 19.83 -21.05
N ILE A 77 5.30 20.92 -21.24
CA ILE A 77 3.99 21.15 -20.63
C ILE A 77 2.90 20.46 -21.45
N ASP A 78 3.00 20.48 -22.77
CA ASP A 78 2.09 19.80 -23.70
C ASP A 78 2.29 18.27 -23.69
N GLU A 79 3.50 17.78 -23.37
CA GLU A 79 3.79 16.36 -23.14
C GLU A 79 3.18 15.81 -21.84
N LYS A 80 2.72 16.61 -20.92
CA LYS A 80 1.84 16.15 -19.85
C LYS A 80 0.46 15.90 -20.41
N ARG A 81 0.33 14.78 -21.14
CA ARG A 81 -0.99 14.25 -21.47
C ARG A 81 -1.87 14.32 -20.22
N PRO A 82 -3.03 14.97 -20.28
CA PRO A 82 -3.95 14.97 -19.14
C PRO A 82 -4.21 13.51 -18.77
N PHE A 83 -4.18 13.19 -17.47
CA PHE A 83 -4.44 11.81 -17.02
C PHE A 83 -5.78 11.37 -17.57
N SER A 84 -5.83 10.13 -18.07
CA SER A 84 -7.01 9.58 -18.74
C SER A 84 -8.29 9.72 -17.90
N PRO A 85 -9.38 10.26 -18.45
CA PRO A 85 -10.67 10.31 -17.77
C PRO A 85 -11.22 8.91 -17.48
N ILE A 86 -10.85 7.90 -18.28
CA ILE A 86 -11.23 6.49 -18.13
C ILE A 86 -10.78 5.93 -16.78
N LEU A 87 -9.60 6.30 -16.32
CA LEU A 87 -9.05 5.87 -15.03
C LEU A 87 -9.23 6.88 -13.90
N THR A 88 -10.10 7.87 -14.08
CA THR A 88 -10.47 8.85 -13.04
C THR A 88 -11.89 8.57 -12.54
N ASP A 89 -12.05 8.34 -11.24
CA ASP A 89 -13.36 8.07 -10.66
C ASP A 89 -14.15 9.34 -10.30
N ASN A 90 -15.40 9.17 -9.84
CA ASN A 90 -16.30 10.28 -9.48
C ASN A 90 -15.82 11.11 -8.27
N PHE A 91 -14.72 10.71 -7.62
CA PHE A 91 -14.08 11.43 -6.50
C PHE A 91 -12.74 12.05 -6.92
N SER A 92 -12.50 12.17 -8.22
CA SER A 92 -11.26 12.72 -8.82
C SER A 92 -9.99 11.93 -8.46
N ARG A 93 -10.12 10.66 -8.04
CA ARG A 93 -8.96 9.79 -7.81
C ARG A 93 -8.48 9.21 -9.13
N GLN A 94 -7.22 9.45 -9.44
CA GLN A 94 -6.54 8.92 -10.63
C GLN A 94 -5.95 7.54 -10.32
N HIS A 95 -6.34 6.52 -11.07
CA HIS A 95 -5.94 5.14 -10.82
C HIS A 95 -4.66 4.79 -11.58
N THR A 96 -3.52 5.13 -10.99
CA THR A 96 -2.18 4.94 -11.57
C THR A 96 -1.52 3.62 -11.22
N TYR A 97 -2.20 2.78 -10.43
CA TYR A 97 -1.65 1.54 -9.88
C TYR A 97 -2.55 0.34 -10.18
N LEU A 98 -2.05 -0.60 -10.99
CA LEU A 98 -2.73 -1.86 -11.29
C LEU A 98 -2.08 -3.03 -10.55
N ARG A 99 -2.88 -3.86 -9.88
CA ARG A 99 -2.47 -5.15 -9.32
C ARG A 99 -3.01 -6.26 -10.19
N ILE A 100 -2.16 -7.19 -10.61
CA ILE A 100 -2.54 -8.33 -11.44
C ILE A 100 -2.23 -9.60 -10.67
N SER A 101 -3.26 -10.40 -10.39
CA SER A 101 -3.12 -11.76 -9.88
C SER A 101 -2.75 -12.68 -11.05
N LEU A 102 -1.62 -13.37 -10.95
CA LEU A 102 -1.10 -14.20 -12.03
C LEU A 102 -1.58 -15.65 -11.96
N THR A 103 -1.97 -16.08 -10.77
CA THR A 103 -2.38 -17.46 -10.49
C THR A 103 -3.07 -17.54 -9.13
N GLU A 104 -3.95 -18.49 -9.00
CA GLU A 104 -4.58 -18.84 -7.72
C GLU A 104 -3.78 -19.90 -6.94
N LYS A 105 -2.79 -20.53 -7.58
CA LYS A 105 -1.95 -21.56 -6.94
C LYS A 105 -0.93 -20.91 -6.00
N CYS A 106 -0.76 -21.52 -4.82
CA CYS A 106 0.26 -21.13 -3.85
C CYS A 106 0.98 -22.37 -3.31
N ASN A 107 2.24 -22.24 -3.02
CA ASN A 107 3.06 -23.28 -2.38
C ASN A 107 3.01 -23.25 -0.85
N LEU A 108 2.34 -22.25 -0.25
CA LEU A 108 2.04 -22.17 1.18
C LEU A 108 0.55 -22.40 1.48
N ARG A 109 0.22 -22.59 2.76
CA ARG A 109 -1.13 -22.74 3.29
C ARG A 109 -1.29 -21.91 4.57
N CYS A 110 -1.04 -20.60 4.45
CA CYS A 110 -1.09 -19.68 5.60
C CYS A 110 -2.47 -19.69 6.24
N THR A 111 -2.49 -19.78 7.57
CA THR A 111 -3.70 -19.98 8.39
C THR A 111 -4.74 -18.86 8.22
N TYR A 112 -4.30 -17.66 7.92
CA TYR A 112 -5.16 -16.50 7.72
C TYR A 112 -5.60 -16.28 6.27
N CYS A 113 -4.93 -16.94 5.31
CA CYS A 113 -5.17 -16.74 3.88
C CYS A 113 -5.98 -17.87 3.27
N MET A 114 -5.72 -19.11 3.70
CA MET A 114 -6.27 -20.31 3.10
C MET A 114 -6.60 -21.35 4.19
N PRO A 115 -7.80 -21.95 4.17
CA PRO A 115 -8.12 -23.08 5.04
C PRO A 115 -7.18 -24.28 4.78
N ALA A 116 -7.11 -25.22 5.74
CA ALA A 116 -6.19 -26.36 5.65
C ALA A 116 -6.46 -27.25 4.42
N GLU A 117 -7.71 -27.45 4.13
CA GLU A 117 -8.24 -28.18 2.96
C GLU A 117 -7.99 -27.47 1.61
N GLY A 118 -7.62 -26.21 1.65
CA GLY A 118 -7.48 -25.37 0.47
C GLY A 118 -8.78 -24.65 0.11
N VAL A 119 -8.81 -24.09 -1.09
CA VAL A 119 -9.99 -23.47 -1.70
C VAL A 119 -10.17 -24.06 -3.09
N GLU A 120 -11.42 -24.10 -3.58
CA GLU A 120 -11.69 -24.42 -4.97
C GLU A 120 -11.04 -23.37 -5.86
N LEU A 121 -10.21 -23.82 -6.78
CA LEU A 121 -9.52 -22.96 -7.74
C LEU A 121 -10.28 -22.92 -9.05
N SER A 122 -10.19 -21.80 -9.75
CA SER A 122 -10.74 -21.67 -11.10
C SER A 122 -10.18 -22.75 -12.04
N PRO A 123 -10.98 -23.30 -12.97
CA PRO A 123 -10.49 -24.15 -14.04
C PRO A 123 -9.29 -23.50 -14.76
N LYS A 124 -8.33 -24.32 -15.19
CA LYS A 124 -7.09 -23.82 -15.83
C LYS A 124 -7.39 -22.91 -17.03
N ASP A 125 -8.41 -23.26 -17.80
CA ASP A 125 -8.79 -22.51 -19.00
C ASP A 125 -9.43 -21.15 -18.68
N ASN A 126 -9.83 -20.95 -17.44
CA ASN A 126 -10.34 -19.65 -16.95
C ASN A 126 -9.21 -18.72 -16.45
N ILE A 127 -7.99 -19.21 -16.32
CA ILE A 127 -6.86 -18.38 -15.91
C ILE A 127 -6.31 -17.61 -17.10
N LEU A 128 -5.95 -16.34 -16.89
CA LEU A 128 -5.34 -15.48 -17.91
C LEU A 128 -4.02 -16.06 -18.42
N THR A 129 -3.89 -16.11 -19.74
CA THR A 129 -2.64 -16.39 -20.44
C THR A 129 -1.70 -15.19 -20.41
N THR A 130 -0.43 -15.38 -20.71
CA THR A 130 0.55 -14.28 -20.78
C THR A 130 0.17 -13.24 -21.84
N PRO A 131 -0.25 -13.58 -23.08
CA PRO A 131 -0.72 -12.58 -24.04
C PRO A 131 -1.92 -11.76 -23.53
N GLU A 132 -2.90 -12.38 -22.86
CA GLU A 132 -4.05 -11.67 -22.28
C GLU A 132 -3.61 -10.69 -21.19
N ILE A 133 -2.69 -11.11 -20.31
CA ILE A 133 -2.14 -10.24 -19.26
C ILE A 133 -1.41 -9.04 -19.87
N ILE A 134 -0.59 -9.27 -20.89
CA ILE A 134 0.16 -8.19 -21.56
C ILE A 134 -0.80 -7.24 -22.30
N ARG A 135 -1.84 -7.75 -22.96
CA ARG A 135 -2.88 -6.92 -23.60
C ARG A 135 -3.55 -6.00 -22.56
N ILE A 136 -3.99 -6.55 -21.43
CA ILE A 136 -4.57 -5.78 -20.32
C ILE A 136 -3.54 -4.75 -19.79
N ALA A 137 -2.31 -5.18 -19.51
CA ALA A 137 -1.26 -4.31 -18.98
C ALA A 137 -0.99 -3.12 -19.92
N ARG A 138 -0.86 -3.39 -21.23
CA ARG A 138 -0.65 -2.35 -22.26
C ARG A 138 -1.80 -1.36 -22.29
N LEU A 139 -3.05 -1.85 -22.26
CA LEU A 139 -4.24 -1.02 -22.24
C LEU A 139 -4.24 -0.07 -21.03
N PHE A 140 -3.98 -0.58 -19.82
CA PHE A 140 -3.93 0.25 -18.61
C PHE A 140 -2.75 1.23 -18.60
N VAL A 141 -1.58 0.84 -19.13
CA VAL A 141 -0.41 1.72 -19.22
C VAL A 141 -0.67 2.85 -20.23
N SER A 142 -1.32 2.57 -21.37
CA SER A 142 -1.69 3.62 -22.33
C SER A 142 -2.67 4.64 -21.75
N GLU A 143 -3.45 4.25 -20.74
CA GLU A 143 -4.38 5.12 -20.02
C GLU A 143 -3.75 5.80 -18.77
N GLY A 144 -2.45 5.63 -18.52
CA GLY A 144 -1.73 6.35 -17.48
C GLY A 144 -1.38 5.54 -16.22
N VAL A 145 -1.54 4.21 -16.23
CA VAL A 145 -0.99 3.36 -15.17
C VAL A 145 0.54 3.40 -15.24
N THR A 146 1.16 3.82 -14.15
CA THR A 146 2.63 3.90 -14.03
C THR A 146 3.22 2.78 -13.18
N LYS A 147 2.38 2.02 -12.47
CA LYS A 147 2.81 0.95 -11.56
C LYS A 147 1.98 -0.30 -11.76
N ILE A 148 2.63 -1.42 -12.05
CA ILE A 148 2.02 -2.75 -12.07
C ILE A 148 2.62 -3.58 -10.94
N ARG A 149 1.77 -4.26 -10.16
CA ARG A 149 2.18 -5.22 -9.14
C ARG A 149 1.66 -6.60 -9.46
N LEU A 150 2.57 -7.52 -9.59
CA LEU A 150 2.29 -8.93 -9.77
C LEU A 150 2.03 -9.59 -8.41
N THR A 151 0.91 -10.30 -8.33
CA THR A 151 0.44 -10.99 -7.13
C THR A 151 -0.18 -12.33 -7.53
N GLY A 152 -0.95 -12.92 -6.64
CA GLY A 152 -1.70 -14.14 -6.87
C GLY A 152 -1.79 -14.95 -5.60
N GLY A 153 -1.86 -16.27 -5.72
CA GLY A 153 -1.45 -17.15 -4.64
C GLY A 153 0.05 -16.95 -4.39
N GLU A 154 0.87 -17.47 -5.30
CA GLU A 154 2.30 -17.15 -5.35
C GLU A 154 2.76 -16.97 -6.80
N PRO A 155 3.17 -15.76 -7.22
CA PRO A 155 3.56 -15.48 -8.61
C PRO A 155 4.66 -16.40 -9.15
N THR A 156 5.61 -16.78 -8.30
CA THR A 156 6.79 -17.56 -8.69
C THR A 156 6.49 -19.03 -9.04
N VAL A 157 5.28 -19.53 -8.75
CA VAL A 157 4.85 -20.86 -9.19
C VAL A 157 4.42 -20.89 -10.66
N ARG A 158 4.17 -19.72 -11.26
CA ARG A 158 3.91 -19.61 -12.70
C ARG A 158 5.18 -19.89 -13.47
N LYS A 159 5.10 -20.80 -14.47
CA LYS A 159 6.29 -21.28 -15.19
C LYS A 159 6.93 -20.19 -16.05
N ASP A 160 6.12 -19.40 -16.72
CA ASP A 160 6.48 -18.32 -17.65
C ASP A 160 6.65 -16.94 -16.98
N ILE A 161 6.88 -16.89 -15.66
CA ILE A 161 6.98 -15.64 -14.91
C ILE A 161 8.11 -14.72 -15.41
N ASN A 162 9.25 -15.29 -15.82
CA ASN A 162 10.37 -14.50 -16.34
C ASN A 162 10.01 -13.83 -17.67
N ASP A 163 9.41 -14.58 -18.59
CA ASP A 163 8.98 -14.08 -19.89
C ASP A 163 7.90 -13.02 -19.75
N LEU A 164 6.95 -13.22 -18.82
CA LEU A 164 5.93 -12.25 -18.53
C LEU A 164 6.51 -10.94 -18.00
N VAL A 165 7.48 -10.99 -17.08
CA VAL A 165 8.12 -9.77 -16.54
C VAL A 165 8.96 -9.09 -17.62
N ALA A 166 9.64 -9.83 -18.50
CA ALA A 166 10.36 -9.26 -19.63
C ALA A 166 9.43 -8.49 -20.58
N GLN A 167 8.30 -9.09 -20.97
CA GLN A 167 7.28 -8.42 -21.81
C GLN A 167 6.64 -7.21 -21.11
N LEU A 168 6.46 -7.21 -19.78
CA LEU A 168 6.05 -6.03 -19.03
C LEU A 168 7.12 -4.94 -19.04
N GLY A 169 8.41 -5.32 -19.03
CA GLY A 169 9.54 -4.40 -19.19
C GLY A 169 9.48 -3.60 -20.49
N GLU A 170 8.99 -4.19 -21.58
CA GLU A 170 8.76 -3.52 -22.86
C GLU A 170 7.70 -2.40 -22.82
N LEU A 171 6.91 -2.33 -21.74
CA LEU A 171 5.94 -1.24 -21.55
C LEU A 171 6.54 0.01 -20.87
N GLN A 172 7.79 -0.04 -20.42
CA GLN A 172 8.44 1.12 -19.78
C GLN A 172 8.50 2.36 -20.69
N PRO A 173 8.83 2.25 -21.99
CA PRO A 173 8.76 3.40 -22.89
C PRO A 173 7.36 4.00 -23.05
N LEU A 174 6.31 3.21 -22.77
CA LEU A 174 4.91 3.67 -22.81
C LEU A 174 4.45 4.36 -21.53
N GLY A 175 5.32 4.45 -20.50
CA GLY A 175 5.05 5.14 -19.24
C GLY A 175 4.99 4.24 -17.98
N LEU A 176 5.21 2.94 -18.11
CA LEU A 176 5.31 2.05 -16.94
C LEU A 176 6.62 2.29 -16.18
N LYS A 177 6.54 2.83 -14.96
CA LYS A 177 7.71 3.17 -14.12
C LYS A 177 8.09 2.08 -13.14
N THR A 178 7.09 1.33 -12.66
CA THR A 178 7.31 0.35 -11.60
C THR A 178 6.70 -1.00 -11.96
N ILE A 179 7.55 -2.02 -12.02
CA ILE A 179 7.16 -3.44 -12.04
C ILE A 179 7.47 -4.00 -10.67
N ALA A 180 6.43 -4.29 -9.91
CA ALA A 180 6.53 -4.76 -8.54
C ALA A 180 6.05 -6.21 -8.41
N MET A 181 6.58 -6.96 -7.46
CA MET A 181 6.09 -8.29 -7.12
C MET A 181 5.80 -8.40 -5.62
N THR A 182 4.72 -9.12 -5.27
CA THR A 182 4.50 -9.60 -3.90
C THR A 182 4.67 -11.12 -3.92
N SER A 183 5.58 -11.64 -3.12
CA SER A 183 5.95 -13.06 -3.08
C SER A 183 6.16 -13.53 -1.63
N ASN A 184 5.98 -14.82 -1.40
CA ASN A 184 6.38 -15.45 -0.13
C ASN A 184 7.89 -15.77 -0.06
N GLY A 185 8.65 -15.49 -1.11
CA GLY A 185 10.11 -15.60 -1.13
C GLY A 185 10.68 -17.01 -1.35
N ILE A 186 9.91 -18.08 -1.08
CA ILE A 186 10.48 -19.46 -1.05
C ILE A 186 11.11 -19.91 -2.39
N ALA A 187 10.46 -19.59 -3.51
CA ALA A 187 10.94 -19.98 -4.84
C ALA A 187 11.58 -18.81 -5.60
N LEU A 188 11.63 -17.63 -5.01
CA LEU A 188 12.03 -16.40 -5.68
C LEU A 188 13.54 -16.28 -5.86
N LYS A 189 14.35 -16.72 -4.89
CA LYS A 189 15.82 -16.59 -4.89
C LYS A 189 16.45 -16.88 -6.26
N ARG A 190 16.13 -18.04 -6.86
CA ARG A 190 16.72 -18.47 -8.15
C ARG A 190 16.29 -17.61 -9.35
N LYS A 191 15.14 -16.95 -9.25
CA LYS A 191 14.54 -16.15 -10.34
C LYS A 191 14.86 -14.66 -10.19
N LEU A 192 15.23 -14.21 -8.98
CA LEU A 192 15.36 -12.81 -8.63
C LEU A 192 16.33 -12.04 -9.54
N PRO A 193 17.55 -12.54 -9.85
CA PRO A 193 18.46 -11.81 -10.73
C PRO A 193 17.87 -11.57 -12.13
N SER A 194 17.25 -12.59 -12.74
CA SER A 194 16.64 -12.46 -14.07
C SER A 194 15.41 -11.53 -14.06
N LEU A 195 14.60 -11.59 -13.01
CA LEU A 195 13.44 -10.70 -12.87
C LEU A 195 13.86 -9.23 -12.72
N VAL A 196 14.93 -8.96 -11.96
CA VAL A 196 15.49 -7.60 -11.81
C VAL A 196 16.07 -7.14 -13.15
N ALA A 197 16.83 -7.97 -13.84
CA ALA A 197 17.37 -7.66 -15.17
C ALA A 197 16.27 -7.37 -16.20
N SER A 198 15.10 -8.00 -16.05
CA SER A 198 13.90 -7.77 -16.89
C SER A 198 13.09 -6.53 -16.48
N GLY A 199 13.59 -5.72 -15.53
CA GLY A 199 12.96 -4.44 -15.15
C GLY A 199 12.10 -4.48 -13.90
N MET A 200 12.01 -5.62 -13.16
CA MET A 200 11.38 -5.63 -11.86
C MET A 200 12.20 -4.81 -10.86
N ASN A 201 11.61 -3.75 -10.31
CA ASN A 201 12.32 -2.78 -9.47
C ASN A 201 11.74 -2.62 -8.06
N LEU A 202 10.70 -3.36 -7.69
CA LEU A 202 10.12 -3.29 -6.35
C LEU A 202 9.67 -4.66 -5.86
N LEU A 203 10.14 -5.07 -4.69
CA LEU A 203 9.80 -6.34 -4.07
C LEU A 203 9.09 -6.14 -2.74
N ASN A 204 7.97 -6.86 -2.56
CA ASN A 204 7.36 -7.08 -1.26
C ASN A 204 7.45 -8.57 -0.94
N LEU A 205 8.02 -8.92 0.20
CA LEU A 205 8.03 -10.28 0.73
C LEU A 205 7.00 -10.41 1.85
N SER A 206 6.36 -11.56 1.93
CA SER A 206 5.45 -11.90 3.02
C SER A 206 6.19 -12.74 4.05
N LEU A 207 6.33 -12.21 5.28
CA LEU A 207 6.97 -12.89 6.41
C LEU A 207 6.27 -12.46 7.71
N ASP A 208 5.52 -13.38 8.32
CA ASP A 208 4.67 -13.06 9.46
C ASP A 208 5.34 -13.34 10.81
N THR A 209 6.52 -13.96 10.82
CA THR A 209 7.28 -14.31 12.03
C THR A 209 8.77 -14.42 11.73
N LEU A 210 9.59 -14.10 12.71
CA LEU A 210 11.05 -14.31 12.68
C LEU A 210 11.44 -15.63 13.37
N ASP A 211 10.48 -16.39 13.89
CA ASP A 211 10.67 -17.72 14.46
C ASP A 211 10.41 -18.81 13.40
N ARG A 212 11.40 -19.68 13.19
CA ARG A 212 11.35 -20.77 12.21
C ARG A 212 10.20 -21.75 12.46
N PHE A 213 10.00 -22.15 13.72
CA PHE A 213 8.96 -23.12 14.05
C PHE A 213 7.57 -22.52 13.92
N LYS A 214 7.41 -21.27 14.35
CA LYS A 214 6.18 -20.51 14.18
C LYS A 214 5.87 -20.29 12.70
N PHE A 215 6.89 -20.04 11.86
CA PHE A 215 6.71 -19.97 10.41
C PHE A 215 6.08 -21.25 9.86
N GLU A 216 6.58 -22.43 10.24
CA GLU A 216 6.01 -23.70 9.81
C GLU A 216 4.56 -23.90 10.32
N LEU A 217 4.25 -23.47 11.53
CA LEU A 217 2.90 -23.52 12.08
C LEU A 217 1.94 -22.60 11.33
N MET A 218 2.36 -21.35 11.05
CA MET A 218 1.52 -20.35 10.40
C MET A 218 1.31 -20.62 8.91
N THR A 219 2.35 -21.10 8.21
CA THR A 219 2.32 -21.34 6.77
C THR A 219 2.02 -22.79 6.40
N ARG A 220 2.06 -23.70 7.36
CA ARG A 220 1.94 -25.17 7.20
C ARG A 220 2.97 -25.75 6.21
N ARG A 221 4.11 -25.09 6.04
CA ARG A 221 5.19 -25.50 5.14
C ARG A 221 6.54 -25.01 5.67
N ARG A 222 7.60 -25.72 5.32
CA ARG A 222 8.97 -25.31 5.57
C ARG A 222 9.44 -24.28 4.54
N GLY A 223 10.42 -23.44 4.91
CA GLY A 223 11.01 -22.50 3.98
C GLY A 223 11.45 -21.17 4.57
N PHE A 224 11.45 -21.03 5.90
CA PHE A 224 11.84 -19.81 6.59
C PHE A 224 13.22 -19.31 6.14
N GLU A 225 14.24 -20.18 6.12
CA GLU A 225 15.60 -19.82 5.74
C GLU A 225 15.68 -19.28 4.30
N ARG A 226 14.88 -19.85 3.38
CA ARG A 226 14.82 -19.37 1.99
C ARG A 226 14.24 -17.97 1.87
N VAL A 227 13.28 -17.63 2.72
CA VAL A 227 12.71 -16.28 2.76
C VAL A 227 13.76 -15.29 3.28
N MET A 228 14.47 -15.65 4.36
CA MET A 228 15.55 -14.82 4.92
C MET A 228 16.67 -14.60 3.90
N GLU A 229 17.15 -15.66 3.24
CA GLU A 229 18.13 -15.57 2.15
C GLU A 229 17.63 -14.68 0.99
N THR A 230 16.34 -14.76 0.64
CA THR A 230 15.77 -13.94 -0.42
C THR A 230 15.74 -12.46 -0.05
N ILE A 231 15.55 -12.11 1.24
CA ILE A 231 15.67 -10.72 1.71
C ILE A 231 17.11 -10.22 1.50
N ASP A 232 18.10 -11.01 1.91
CA ASP A 232 19.51 -10.63 1.80
C ASP A 232 19.96 -10.54 0.34
N ASP A 233 19.57 -11.47 -0.51
CA ASP A 233 19.86 -11.45 -1.95
C ASP A 233 19.21 -10.23 -2.63
N ALA A 234 17.98 -9.86 -2.26
CA ALA A 234 17.31 -8.69 -2.81
C ALA A 234 18.03 -7.39 -2.43
N LEU A 235 18.50 -7.28 -1.18
CA LEU A 235 19.31 -6.14 -0.74
C LEU A 235 20.66 -6.09 -1.46
N ALA A 236 21.32 -7.24 -1.65
CA ALA A 236 22.59 -7.35 -2.37
C ALA A 236 22.45 -6.97 -3.86
N LEU A 237 21.29 -7.22 -4.48
CA LEU A 237 20.96 -6.77 -5.84
C LEU A 237 20.58 -5.29 -5.93
N GLY A 238 20.71 -4.52 -4.84
CA GLY A 238 20.42 -3.09 -4.81
C GLY A 238 18.93 -2.72 -4.72
N MET A 239 18.04 -3.68 -4.48
CA MET A 239 16.62 -3.38 -4.25
C MET A 239 16.44 -2.69 -2.90
N SER A 240 16.14 -1.40 -2.88
CA SER A 240 16.01 -0.63 -1.64
C SER A 240 14.85 0.35 -1.72
N PRO A 241 13.95 0.33 -0.71
CA PRO A 241 13.86 -0.68 0.36
C PRO A 241 13.20 -1.99 -0.10
N VAL A 242 13.68 -3.11 0.43
CA VAL A 242 12.94 -4.38 0.38
C VAL A 242 11.79 -4.29 1.37
N LYS A 243 10.55 -4.47 0.88
CA LYS A 243 9.36 -4.38 1.73
C LYS A 243 9.00 -5.75 2.28
N VAL A 244 8.82 -5.85 3.60
CA VAL A 244 8.43 -7.08 4.28
C VAL A 244 7.06 -6.88 4.92
N ASN A 245 6.06 -7.58 4.42
CA ASN A 245 4.69 -7.54 4.94
C ASN A 245 4.50 -8.59 6.04
N CYS A 246 3.98 -8.16 7.18
CA CYS A 246 3.66 -9.01 8.32
C CYS A 246 2.20 -8.77 8.73
N VAL A 247 1.35 -9.77 8.61
CA VAL A 247 -0.03 -9.73 9.15
C VAL A 247 0.04 -10.01 10.65
N VAL A 248 -0.30 -9.03 11.47
CA VAL A 248 -0.25 -9.16 12.93
C VAL A 248 -1.55 -9.73 13.48
N MET A 249 -1.44 -10.80 14.25
CA MET A 249 -2.57 -11.50 14.88
C MET A 249 -2.32 -11.70 16.36
N ARG A 250 -3.24 -11.21 17.19
CA ARG A 250 -3.20 -11.35 18.65
C ARG A 250 -3.10 -12.82 19.08
N GLY A 251 -2.17 -13.08 20.02
CA GLY A 251 -1.90 -14.42 20.52
C GLY A 251 -1.23 -15.36 19.51
N THR A 252 -0.72 -14.82 18.39
CA THR A 252 0.01 -15.59 17.39
C THR A 252 1.43 -15.02 17.21
N ASN A 253 1.55 -13.83 16.65
CA ASN A 253 2.84 -13.18 16.35
C ASN A 253 2.92 -11.74 16.88
N ASP A 254 1.93 -11.26 17.60
CA ASP A 254 1.86 -9.90 18.17
C ASP A 254 3.02 -9.58 19.11
N LYS A 255 3.62 -10.59 19.76
CA LYS A 255 4.80 -10.39 20.61
C LYS A 255 6.11 -10.20 19.87
N GLU A 256 6.17 -10.53 18.57
CA GLU A 256 7.36 -10.39 17.72
C GLU A 256 7.50 -8.99 17.06
N VAL A 257 6.56 -8.09 17.33
CA VAL A 257 6.58 -6.75 16.74
C VAL A 257 7.88 -6.01 17.04
N LEU A 258 8.39 -6.12 18.26
CA LEU A 258 9.67 -5.50 18.65
C LEU A 258 10.86 -6.17 17.95
N ASP A 259 10.84 -7.48 17.76
CA ASP A 259 11.90 -8.20 17.04
C ASP A 259 11.95 -7.76 15.57
N PHE A 260 10.80 -7.56 14.94
CA PHE A 260 10.71 -6.99 13.59
C PHE A 260 11.21 -5.54 13.53
N VAL A 261 10.98 -4.73 14.55
CA VAL A 261 11.56 -3.39 14.64
C VAL A 261 13.08 -3.49 14.73
N GLU A 262 13.62 -4.33 15.61
CA GLU A 262 15.06 -4.57 15.72
C GLU A 262 15.68 -5.13 14.43
N PHE A 263 14.94 -5.93 13.68
CA PHE A 263 15.40 -6.43 12.37
C PHE A 263 15.70 -5.29 11.37
N THR A 264 15.08 -4.11 11.55
CA THR A 264 15.36 -2.92 10.73
C THR A 264 16.65 -2.18 11.15
N ARG A 265 17.26 -2.52 12.29
CA ARG A 265 18.44 -1.79 12.85
C ARG A 265 19.59 -1.72 11.85
N ASN A 266 19.96 -2.86 11.27
CA ASN A 266 21.13 -3.00 10.38
C ASN A 266 20.75 -3.36 8.92
N LYS A 267 19.45 -3.48 8.60
CA LYS A 267 18.97 -3.86 7.25
C LYS A 267 18.07 -2.77 6.68
N LYS A 268 18.29 -2.39 5.43
CA LYS A 268 17.44 -1.42 4.69
C LYS A 268 16.13 -2.06 4.24
N VAL A 269 15.36 -2.56 5.19
CA VAL A 269 14.04 -3.14 4.96
C VAL A 269 12.94 -2.19 5.42
N ASP A 270 11.78 -2.30 4.80
CA ASP A 270 10.56 -1.59 5.17
C ASP A 270 9.56 -2.63 5.71
N ILE A 271 9.56 -2.83 7.03
CA ILE A 271 8.65 -3.77 7.70
C ILE A 271 7.26 -3.16 7.72
N ARG A 272 6.25 -3.88 7.23
CA ARG A 272 4.89 -3.40 7.11
C ARG A 272 3.93 -4.28 7.88
N PHE A 273 3.54 -3.84 9.05
CA PHE A 273 2.52 -4.49 9.85
C PHE A 273 1.14 -4.23 9.26
N ILE A 274 0.42 -5.32 8.98
CA ILE A 274 -0.91 -5.28 8.36
C ILE A 274 -1.92 -5.75 9.39
N GLU A 275 -2.98 -4.98 9.61
CA GLU A 275 -4.11 -5.40 10.43
C GLU A 275 -4.81 -6.61 9.81
N TYR A 276 -5.14 -7.58 10.64
CA TYR A 276 -5.81 -8.82 10.23
C TYR A 276 -7.22 -8.54 9.71
N MET A 277 -7.48 -8.90 8.44
CA MET A 277 -8.70 -8.56 7.71
C MET A 277 -9.62 -9.77 7.50
N PRO A 278 -10.96 -9.57 7.43
CA PRO A 278 -11.92 -10.63 7.09
C PRO A 278 -11.91 -10.93 5.59
N PHE A 279 -11.67 -12.21 5.25
CA PHE A 279 -11.81 -12.75 3.89
C PHE A 279 -12.54 -14.08 3.93
N GLY A 280 -13.10 -14.50 2.81
CA GLY A 280 -13.77 -15.79 2.70
C GLY A 280 -12.86 -16.95 3.13
N GLY A 281 -13.35 -17.81 4.02
CA GLY A 281 -12.63 -19.01 4.48
C GLY A 281 -11.59 -18.82 5.58
N ASN A 282 -11.23 -17.57 5.96
CA ASN A 282 -10.17 -17.36 6.96
C ASN A 282 -10.64 -17.41 8.42
N LYS A 283 -11.94 -17.67 8.67
CA LYS A 283 -12.54 -17.76 10.02
C LYS A 283 -12.14 -16.56 10.90
N TRP A 284 -12.20 -15.36 10.34
CA TRP A 284 -11.80 -14.13 11.01
C TRP A 284 -12.53 -13.95 12.36
N LYS A 285 -11.80 -13.45 13.34
CA LYS A 285 -12.32 -13.11 14.67
C LYS A 285 -11.76 -11.76 15.10
N GLU A 286 -12.63 -10.89 15.59
CA GLU A 286 -12.26 -9.53 16.02
C GLU A 286 -11.22 -9.54 17.14
N ASN A 287 -11.31 -10.47 18.09
CA ASN A 287 -10.36 -10.60 19.18
C ASN A 287 -8.92 -10.97 18.74
N LYS A 288 -8.72 -11.33 17.47
CA LYS A 288 -7.38 -11.53 16.89
C LYS A 288 -6.82 -10.27 16.21
N LEU A 289 -7.64 -9.25 16.05
CA LEU A 289 -7.16 -7.96 15.54
C LEU A 289 -6.28 -7.28 16.61
N VAL A 290 -5.15 -6.75 16.17
CA VAL A 290 -4.30 -5.84 16.95
C VAL A 290 -4.35 -4.48 16.28
N PRO A 291 -4.98 -3.46 16.89
CA PRO A 291 -5.02 -2.12 16.32
C PRO A 291 -3.64 -1.50 16.23
N TYR A 292 -3.39 -0.72 15.17
CA TYR A 292 -2.07 -0.13 14.96
C TYR A 292 -1.63 0.82 16.07
N GLN A 293 -2.57 1.48 16.76
CA GLN A 293 -2.25 2.36 17.90
C GLN A 293 -1.58 1.56 19.04
N GLU A 294 -2.09 0.39 19.37
CA GLU A 294 -1.50 -0.52 20.35
C GLU A 294 -0.05 -0.91 19.94
N LEU A 295 0.16 -1.18 18.64
CA LEU A 295 1.50 -1.49 18.14
C LEU A 295 2.45 -0.29 18.28
N ILE A 296 1.99 0.94 18.00
CA ILE A 296 2.78 2.15 18.18
C ILE A 296 3.15 2.36 19.66
N GLU A 297 2.19 2.18 20.57
CA GLU A 297 2.40 2.33 22.02
C GLU A 297 3.45 1.32 22.51
N ASN A 298 3.33 0.06 22.12
CA ASN A 298 4.28 -0.99 22.46
C ASN A 298 5.69 -0.68 21.94
N ILE A 299 5.80 -0.19 20.68
CA ILE A 299 7.10 0.19 20.12
C ILE A 299 7.69 1.41 20.84
N ARG A 300 6.88 2.43 21.13
CA ARG A 300 7.35 3.63 21.84
C ARG A 300 7.78 3.36 23.28
N ALA A 301 7.19 2.38 23.93
CA ALA A 301 7.61 1.96 25.28
C ALA A 301 9.09 1.51 25.32
N VAL A 302 9.59 0.92 24.22
CA VAL A 302 10.98 0.45 24.09
C VAL A 302 11.84 1.46 23.32
N HIS A 303 11.27 2.11 22.30
CA HIS A 303 11.92 3.11 21.45
C HIS A 303 11.21 4.46 21.55
N PRO A 304 11.43 5.27 22.60
CA PRO A 304 10.73 6.55 22.80
C PRO A 304 10.92 7.55 21.64
N THR A 305 12.01 7.41 20.89
CA THR A 305 12.31 8.25 19.73
C THR A 305 11.62 7.82 18.43
N PHE A 306 10.79 6.76 18.46
CA PHE A 306 10.03 6.27 17.30
C PHE A 306 9.10 7.35 16.75
N LYS A 307 9.38 7.83 15.55
CA LYS A 307 8.69 8.98 14.96
C LYS A 307 8.06 8.67 13.62
N LYS A 308 6.95 9.36 13.35
CA LYS A 308 6.25 9.35 12.06
C LYS A 308 7.11 9.99 10.98
N LEU A 309 7.14 9.36 9.81
CA LEU A 309 7.69 9.93 8.58
C LEU A 309 6.58 10.56 7.72
N THR A 310 6.96 11.36 6.74
CA THR A 310 6.03 11.85 5.70
C THR A 310 5.70 10.69 4.76
N ASP A 311 4.41 10.45 4.55
CA ASP A 311 3.93 9.44 3.59
C ASP A 311 3.68 10.08 2.23
N ASP A 312 3.86 9.32 1.16
CA ASP A 312 3.37 9.73 -0.16
C ASP A 312 1.83 9.71 -0.18
N PRO A 313 1.17 10.59 -0.94
CA PRO A 313 -0.29 10.77 -0.90
C PRO A 313 -1.11 9.50 -1.14
N ASN A 314 -0.56 8.52 -1.86
CA ASN A 314 -1.24 7.27 -2.21
C ASN A 314 -0.71 6.05 -1.46
N ASP A 315 0.17 6.23 -0.48
CA ASP A 315 0.69 5.13 0.30
C ASP A 315 -0.40 4.52 1.20
N THR A 316 -0.38 3.19 1.31
CA THR A 316 -1.25 2.47 2.26
C THR A 316 -0.61 2.32 3.62
N SER A 317 0.70 2.44 3.67
CA SER A 317 1.51 2.24 4.86
C SER A 317 1.82 3.58 5.48
N LYS A 318 1.48 3.76 6.74
CA LYS A 318 1.89 4.90 7.56
C LYS A 318 3.30 4.63 8.05
N ALA A 319 4.29 5.32 7.48
CA ALA A 319 5.71 5.07 7.72
C ALA A 319 6.22 5.72 9.00
N TYR A 320 7.05 5.00 9.73
CA TYR A 320 7.71 5.41 10.96
C TYR A 320 9.18 4.97 10.95
N HIS A 321 9.98 5.58 11.80
CA HIS A 321 11.41 5.32 11.87
C HIS A 321 11.93 5.43 13.30
N VAL A 322 12.85 4.54 13.67
CA VAL A 322 13.67 4.67 14.88
C VAL A 322 14.98 5.33 14.46
N PRO A 323 15.30 6.54 14.95
CA PRO A 323 16.57 7.21 14.61
C PRO A 323 17.78 6.31 14.85
N GLY A 324 18.67 6.25 13.87
CA GLY A 324 19.86 5.38 13.90
C GLY A 324 19.66 3.98 13.29
N PHE A 325 18.43 3.57 12.97
CA PHE A 325 18.20 2.31 12.27
C PHE A 325 18.32 2.49 10.75
N ALA A 326 18.77 1.46 10.05
CA ALA A 326 18.96 1.51 8.60
C ALA A 326 17.65 1.41 7.81
N GLY A 327 16.67 0.69 8.35
CA GLY A 327 15.37 0.46 7.74
C GLY A 327 14.26 1.28 8.40
N GLN A 328 13.03 0.97 8.05
CA GLN A 328 11.83 1.65 8.57
C GLN A 328 10.70 0.67 8.87
N VAL A 329 9.69 1.16 9.58
CA VAL A 329 8.50 0.41 9.96
C VAL A 329 7.27 1.14 9.45
N GLY A 330 6.28 0.41 8.97
CA GLY A 330 5.02 0.98 8.50
C GLY A 330 3.80 0.20 8.99
N PHE A 331 2.65 0.85 9.00
CA PHE A 331 1.38 0.26 9.43
C PHE A 331 0.34 0.38 8.33
N ILE A 332 -0.24 -0.74 7.92
CA ILE A 332 -1.34 -0.80 6.95
C ILE A 332 -2.64 -1.01 7.74
N THR A 333 -3.29 0.09 8.04
CA THR A 333 -4.43 0.21 8.96
C THR A 333 -5.75 -0.03 8.24
N SER A 334 -5.92 -1.23 7.68
CA SER A 334 -7.06 -1.55 6.80
C SER A 334 -8.40 -1.59 7.54
N MET A 335 -8.38 -1.84 8.86
CA MET A 335 -9.56 -2.04 9.69
C MET A 335 -9.86 -0.84 10.59
N SER A 336 -8.85 -0.29 11.26
CA SER A 336 -9.02 0.77 12.26
C SER A 336 -9.01 2.19 11.67
N ASP A 337 -8.19 2.45 10.64
CA ASP A 337 -8.03 3.79 10.05
C ASP A 337 -7.72 3.67 8.56
N HIS A 338 -8.78 3.52 7.75
CA HIS A 338 -8.70 3.20 6.35
C HIS A 338 -8.08 4.31 5.47
N PHE A 339 -7.38 3.86 4.41
CA PHE A 339 -6.70 4.69 3.40
C PHE A 339 -7.52 4.85 2.11
N CYS A 340 -8.86 4.79 2.17
CA CYS A 340 -9.71 4.78 0.98
C CYS A 340 -9.75 6.13 0.25
N GLY A 341 -9.59 7.24 0.97
CA GLY A 341 -9.72 8.59 0.42
C GLY A 341 -8.78 8.89 -0.76
N THR A 342 -7.56 8.36 -0.72
CA THR A 342 -6.54 8.54 -1.76
C THR A 342 -6.28 7.27 -2.58
N CYS A 343 -7.19 6.27 -2.54
CA CYS A 343 -6.95 4.97 -3.16
C CYS A 343 -6.88 5.07 -4.69
N ASN A 344 -5.70 4.86 -5.26
CA ASN A 344 -5.42 4.87 -6.69
C ASN A 344 -5.28 3.46 -7.32
N ARG A 345 -5.81 2.41 -6.65
CA ARG A 345 -5.55 1.01 -7.03
C ARG A 345 -6.74 0.37 -7.72
N LEU A 346 -6.43 -0.36 -8.81
CA LEU A 346 -7.31 -1.32 -9.48
C LEU A 346 -6.71 -2.71 -9.41
N ARG A 347 -7.51 -3.75 -9.59
CA ARG A 347 -7.08 -5.14 -9.52
C ARG A 347 -7.63 -5.94 -10.69
N ILE A 348 -6.81 -6.86 -11.20
CA ILE A 348 -7.22 -7.93 -12.10
C ILE A 348 -7.01 -9.24 -11.36
N THR A 349 -8.05 -10.06 -11.25
CA THR A 349 -7.97 -11.40 -10.67
C THR A 349 -7.32 -12.39 -11.65
N ALA A 350 -6.88 -13.54 -11.17
CA ALA A 350 -6.23 -14.53 -12.02
C ALA A 350 -7.15 -15.08 -13.12
N ASP A 351 -8.45 -15.09 -12.85
CA ASP A 351 -9.52 -15.46 -13.78
C ASP A 351 -10.02 -14.27 -14.63
N GLY A 352 -9.30 -13.14 -14.63
CA GLY A 352 -9.48 -12.02 -15.55
C GLY A 352 -10.57 -11.01 -15.21
N ASN A 353 -11.06 -11.01 -13.98
CA ASN A 353 -12.06 -10.03 -13.55
C ASN A 353 -11.41 -8.72 -13.07
N LEU A 354 -11.93 -7.60 -13.51
CA LEU A 354 -11.60 -6.28 -12.99
C LEU A 354 -12.35 -6.05 -11.68
N LYS A 355 -11.60 -5.72 -10.61
CA LYS A 355 -12.10 -5.26 -9.31
C LYS A 355 -11.60 -3.85 -9.03
N VAL A 356 -12.50 -2.94 -8.76
CA VAL A 356 -12.16 -1.55 -8.41
C VAL A 356 -11.85 -1.36 -6.91
N CYS A 357 -12.20 -2.33 -6.07
CA CYS A 357 -11.95 -2.34 -4.63
C CYS A 357 -11.43 -3.70 -4.16
N LEU A 358 -10.70 -3.73 -3.03
CA LEU A 358 -10.30 -4.98 -2.37
C LEU A 358 -11.51 -5.73 -1.82
N PHE A 359 -12.38 -4.99 -1.15
CA PHE A 359 -13.65 -5.46 -0.60
C PHE A 359 -14.78 -5.13 -1.58
N GLY A 360 -15.63 -6.06 -1.84
CA GLY A 360 -16.76 -5.88 -2.74
C GLY A 360 -16.84 -6.98 -3.79
N ASN A 361 -18.07 -7.25 -4.23
CA ASN A 361 -18.40 -8.38 -5.11
C ASN A 361 -18.65 -7.94 -6.56
N THR A 362 -18.55 -6.64 -6.85
CA THR A 362 -18.70 -6.15 -8.22
C THR A 362 -17.44 -6.44 -9.01
N GLU A 363 -17.56 -7.28 -10.00
CA GLU A 363 -16.47 -7.71 -10.88
C GLU A 363 -16.98 -7.68 -12.33
N VAL A 364 -16.08 -7.38 -13.26
CA VAL A 364 -16.34 -7.41 -14.70
C VAL A 364 -15.27 -8.26 -15.37
N SER A 365 -15.68 -9.29 -16.13
CA SER A 365 -14.74 -10.19 -16.79
C SER A 365 -14.16 -9.56 -18.05
N LEU A 366 -12.93 -9.03 -17.94
CA LEU A 366 -12.17 -8.60 -19.13
C LEU A 366 -11.70 -9.79 -19.97
N ARG A 367 -11.46 -10.94 -19.33
CA ARG A 367 -11.10 -12.19 -20.02
C ARG A 367 -12.16 -12.60 -21.02
N ASP A 368 -13.42 -12.69 -20.58
CA ASP A 368 -14.50 -13.16 -21.44
C ASP A 368 -14.71 -12.22 -22.62
N MET A 369 -14.69 -10.91 -22.36
CA MET A 369 -14.74 -9.90 -23.42
C MET A 369 -13.62 -10.07 -24.45
N MET A 370 -12.36 -10.28 -23.99
CA MET A 370 -11.23 -10.47 -24.91
C MET A 370 -11.39 -11.75 -25.75
N ARG A 371 -11.92 -12.82 -25.15
CA ARG A 371 -12.13 -14.11 -25.82
C ARG A 371 -13.32 -14.10 -26.76
N GLU A 372 -14.29 -13.24 -26.53
CA GLU A 372 -15.40 -12.92 -27.43
C GLU A 372 -14.96 -12.02 -28.61
N GLY A 373 -13.68 -11.62 -28.66
CA GLY A 373 -13.15 -10.79 -29.74
C GLY A 373 -13.41 -9.29 -29.59
N LYS A 374 -13.78 -8.82 -28.39
CA LYS A 374 -14.00 -7.39 -28.12
C LYS A 374 -12.74 -6.57 -28.38
N THR A 375 -12.95 -5.39 -28.93
CA THR A 375 -11.90 -4.42 -29.24
C THR A 375 -11.35 -3.77 -27.95
N ASP A 376 -10.18 -3.15 -28.04
CA ASP A 376 -9.60 -2.39 -26.93
C ASP A 376 -10.46 -1.20 -26.53
N GLU A 377 -11.22 -0.62 -27.49
CA GLU A 377 -12.13 0.48 -27.21
C GLU A 377 -13.34 0.01 -26.38
N GLU A 378 -13.94 -1.13 -26.72
CA GLU A 378 -15.02 -1.71 -25.92
C GLU A 378 -14.53 -2.07 -24.50
N LEU A 379 -13.29 -2.56 -24.37
CA LEU A 379 -12.66 -2.81 -23.05
C LEU A 379 -12.48 -1.50 -22.26
N ARG A 380 -12.03 -0.41 -22.90
CA ARG A 380 -11.93 0.92 -22.27
C ARG A 380 -13.26 1.41 -21.71
N GLN A 381 -14.32 1.32 -22.48
CA GLN A 381 -15.66 1.74 -22.06
C GLN A 381 -16.12 0.99 -20.80
N VAL A 382 -15.90 -0.32 -20.75
CA VAL A 382 -16.27 -1.15 -19.59
C VAL A 382 -15.38 -0.83 -18.38
N ILE A 383 -14.09 -0.60 -18.59
CA ILE A 383 -13.16 -0.17 -17.53
C ILE A 383 -13.61 1.18 -16.95
N GLU A 384 -13.96 2.14 -17.80
CA GLU A 384 -14.46 3.46 -17.38
C GLU A 384 -15.71 3.32 -16.52
N MET A 385 -16.72 2.58 -16.98
CA MET A 385 -17.94 2.32 -16.21
C MET A 385 -17.64 1.71 -14.84
N ALA A 386 -16.73 0.75 -14.77
CA ALA A 386 -16.34 0.11 -13.52
C ALA A 386 -15.64 1.11 -12.59
N VAL A 387 -14.73 1.94 -13.12
CA VAL A 387 -13.99 2.97 -12.35
C VAL A 387 -14.94 4.04 -11.84
N LYS A 388 -15.87 4.54 -12.66
CA LYS A 388 -16.88 5.52 -12.24
C LYS A 388 -17.79 4.99 -11.13
N ASN A 389 -18.06 3.68 -11.11
CA ASN A 389 -18.85 3.03 -10.06
C ASN A 389 -18.07 2.74 -8.77
N LYS A 390 -16.77 3.09 -8.69
CA LYS A 390 -15.97 2.89 -7.48
C LYS A 390 -16.46 3.76 -6.35
N LYS A 391 -16.78 3.16 -5.20
CA LYS A 391 -17.23 3.87 -4.00
C LYS A 391 -16.11 4.70 -3.38
N LYS A 392 -16.47 5.79 -2.67
CA LYS A 392 -15.53 6.66 -1.94
C LYS A 392 -14.70 5.87 -0.94
N GLN A 393 -15.35 4.97 -0.20
CA GLN A 393 -14.72 4.12 0.83
C GLN A 393 -15.40 2.77 0.91
N HIS A 394 -14.77 1.80 1.56
CA HIS A 394 -15.40 0.51 1.85
C HIS A 394 -16.50 0.64 2.94
N ALA A 395 -17.27 -0.40 3.12
CA ALA A 395 -18.49 -0.38 3.94
C ALA A 395 -18.28 -0.28 5.46
N GLY A 396 -17.04 -0.10 5.95
CA GLY A 396 -16.71 -0.12 7.38
C GLY A 396 -16.53 -1.54 7.93
N MET A 397 -15.89 -1.65 9.10
CA MET A 397 -15.47 -2.93 9.68
C MET A 397 -16.62 -3.90 9.93
N SER A 398 -17.69 -3.46 10.61
CA SER A 398 -18.85 -4.29 10.93
C SER A 398 -19.55 -4.86 9.68
N ASN A 399 -19.64 -4.07 8.64
CA ASN A 399 -20.21 -4.52 7.37
C ASN A 399 -19.28 -5.47 6.62
N LEU A 400 -17.97 -5.23 6.63
CA LEU A 400 -16.97 -6.08 5.97
C LEU A 400 -16.97 -7.50 6.56
N VAL A 401 -17.13 -7.64 7.86
CA VAL A 401 -17.19 -8.94 8.56
C VAL A 401 -18.40 -9.76 8.10
N ASN A 402 -19.52 -9.08 7.87
CA ASN A 402 -20.79 -9.71 7.47
C ASN A 402 -20.94 -9.88 5.94
N MET A 403 -20.06 -9.28 5.15
CA MET A 403 -20.09 -9.43 3.68
C MET A 403 -19.47 -10.76 3.24
N LYS A 404 -20.11 -11.40 2.27
CA LYS A 404 -19.51 -12.54 1.57
C LYS A 404 -18.37 -12.03 0.70
N ASN A 405 -17.12 -12.27 1.13
CA ASN A 405 -15.91 -11.94 0.38
C ASN A 405 -15.30 -13.18 -0.27
N ARG A 406 -14.63 -13.02 -1.42
CA ARG A 406 -13.81 -14.09 -2.00
C ARG A 406 -12.63 -14.41 -1.07
N PRO A 407 -12.14 -15.66 -1.04
CA PRO A 407 -10.86 -15.98 -0.40
C PRO A 407 -9.73 -15.07 -0.91
N MET A 408 -8.81 -14.71 0.00
CA MET A 408 -7.72 -13.78 -0.32
C MET A 408 -6.88 -14.24 -1.53
N ILE A 409 -6.65 -15.53 -1.63
CA ILE A 409 -5.85 -16.13 -2.70
C ILE A 409 -6.48 -15.93 -4.09
N LEU A 410 -7.80 -15.84 -4.19
CA LEU A 410 -8.51 -15.65 -5.46
C LEU A 410 -8.54 -14.19 -5.93
N ILE A 411 -8.24 -13.24 -5.04
CA ILE A 411 -8.23 -11.80 -5.37
C ILE A 411 -6.82 -11.22 -5.46
N GLY A 412 -5.80 -12.06 -5.31
CA GLY A 412 -4.42 -11.66 -5.47
C GLY A 412 -3.86 -10.94 -4.26
N GLY A 413 -4.00 -11.53 -3.09
CA GLY A 413 -3.32 -11.33 -1.81
C GLY A 413 -2.97 -9.94 -1.36
#